data_719eba5850b75931d62cc90b4762c64a
#
_entry.id   719eba5850b75931d62cc90b4762c64a
#
_cell.length_a   1.000
_cell.length_b   1.000
_cell.length_c   1.000
_cell.angle_alpha   90.00
_cell.angle_beta   90.00
_cell.angle_gamma   90.00
#
_symmetry.space_group_name_H-M   'P 1'
#
loop_
_entity.id
_entity.type
_entity.pdbx_description
1 polymer ?
#
loop_
_entity_poly.entity_id
_entity_poly.type
_entity_poly.pdbx_seq_one_letter_code
_entity_poly.pdbx_strand_id
1 'polypeptide(L)'
;EEICGTHLVEVNAPDRCLVRKVEVIKEPGAIPRDMEWVFVPLEIICRHYLSGSAWRRFQRGELTAEQLGVSEDCEYGTKLSKPFLEVTTKFEKFDRNISNEEALEISNITEEELNEIFSVVLKVDALIEREAAKNGLIHVDGKKEFALGPGRKVVLVDTFGTLDEDRWWDAEAYANG
;
A
#
# COMPACT_ATOMS: atom_id res chain seq x y z
N GLU A 1 -8.94 13.69 -12.64
CA GLU A 1 -7.91 14.37 -11.84
C GLU A 1 -6.73 13.41 -11.67
N GLU A 2 -5.51 13.86 -11.93
CA GLU A 2 -4.29 13.06 -11.74
C GLU A 2 -4.04 12.89 -10.24
N ILE A 3 -3.85 11.64 -9.78
CA ILE A 3 -3.61 11.34 -8.35
C ILE A 3 -2.14 11.56 -8.01
N CYS A 4 -1.24 10.95 -8.81
CA CYS A 4 0.22 11.10 -8.69
C CYS A 4 0.89 10.69 -10.01
N GLY A 5 2.19 10.94 -10.12
CA GLY A 5 3.01 10.35 -11.17
C GLY A 5 3.17 8.85 -11.02
N THR A 6 3.49 8.17 -12.13
CA THR A 6 3.88 6.75 -12.14
C THR A 6 5.19 6.57 -12.87
N HIS A 7 5.84 5.44 -12.69
CA HIS A 7 7.02 5.10 -13.49
C HIS A 7 6.68 4.62 -14.92
N LEU A 8 5.40 4.43 -15.23
CA LEU A 8 4.94 4.03 -16.56
C LEU A 8 5.22 5.16 -17.56
N VAL A 9 5.93 4.86 -18.63
CA VAL A 9 6.24 5.79 -19.72
C VAL A 9 5.30 5.58 -20.88
N GLU A 10 5.11 4.32 -21.28
CA GLU A 10 4.32 3.96 -22.48
C GLU A 10 3.83 2.52 -22.39
N VAL A 11 2.63 2.27 -22.88
CA VAL A 11 2.12 0.91 -23.15
C VAL A 11 2.32 0.61 -24.63
N ASN A 12 3.26 -0.28 -24.94
CA ASN A 12 3.66 -0.58 -26.33
C ASN A 12 2.84 -1.72 -26.96
N ALA A 13 2.31 -2.62 -26.12
CA ALA A 13 1.45 -3.74 -26.54
C ALA A 13 0.62 -4.21 -25.31
N PRO A 14 -0.39 -5.08 -25.52
CA PRO A 14 -1.20 -5.59 -24.40
C PRO A 14 -0.40 -6.28 -23.28
N ASP A 15 0.79 -6.80 -23.61
CA ASP A 15 1.69 -7.54 -22.72
C ASP A 15 3.02 -6.82 -22.46
N ARG A 16 3.16 -5.57 -22.88
CA ARG A 16 4.43 -4.83 -22.79
C ARG A 16 4.21 -3.38 -22.45
N CYS A 17 4.98 -2.89 -21.50
CA CYS A 17 5.09 -1.47 -21.21
C CYS A 17 6.56 -1.05 -21.05
N LEU A 18 6.82 0.20 -21.33
CA LEU A 18 8.06 0.87 -21.01
C LEU A 18 7.89 1.59 -19.68
N VAL A 19 8.78 1.31 -18.74
CA VAL A 19 8.80 1.98 -17.45
C VAL A 19 10.13 2.69 -17.23
N ARG A 20 10.09 3.75 -16.44
CA ARG A 20 11.32 4.40 -15.98
C ARG A 20 11.98 3.52 -14.92
N LYS A 21 13.26 3.22 -15.12
CA LYS A 21 14.07 2.56 -14.09
C LYS A 21 14.23 3.47 -12.89
N VAL A 22 14.06 2.92 -11.70
CA VAL A 22 14.40 3.55 -10.43
C VAL A 22 15.63 2.89 -9.84
N GLU A 23 16.44 3.66 -9.11
CA GLU A 23 17.60 3.12 -8.39
C GLU A 23 17.13 2.49 -7.08
N VAL A 24 17.72 1.35 -6.71
CA VAL A 24 17.37 0.62 -5.49
C VAL A 24 18.55 0.62 -4.53
N ILE A 25 18.40 1.29 -3.41
CA ILE A 25 19.35 1.31 -2.30
C ILE A 25 18.76 0.47 -1.18
N LYS A 26 19.43 -0.63 -0.83
CA LYS A 26 18.92 -1.61 0.15
C LYS A 26 19.39 -1.34 1.57
N GLU A 27 20.48 -0.60 1.73
CA GLU A 27 21.03 -0.25 3.04
C GLU A 27 20.08 0.72 3.74
N PRO A 28 19.62 0.40 4.97
CA PRO A 28 18.73 1.28 5.72
C PRO A 28 19.32 2.67 5.93
N GLY A 29 18.53 3.70 5.72
CA GLY A 29 18.91 5.10 5.92
C GLY A 29 19.90 5.65 4.89
N ALA A 30 20.29 4.87 3.87
CA ALA A 30 21.36 5.27 2.94
C ALA A 30 20.87 6.09 1.72
N ILE A 31 19.56 6.30 1.55
CA ILE A 31 19.05 7.11 0.43
C ILE A 31 19.50 8.57 0.59
N PRO A 32 20.27 9.13 -0.38
CA PRO A 32 20.64 10.55 -0.33
C PRO A 32 19.41 11.47 -0.40
N ARG A 33 19.45 12.57 0.38
CA ARG A 33 18.33 13.52 0.44
C ARG A 33 18.08 14.31 -0.84
N ASP A 34 19.03 14.35 -1.75
CA ASP A 34 18.95 15.01 -3.06
C ASP A 34 18.77 14.04 -4.22
N MET A 35 18.65 12.72 -3.93
CA MET A 35 18.51 11.71 -4.96
C MET A 35 17.07 11.67 -5.49
N GLU A 36 16.97 11.63 -6.82
CA GLU A 36 15.73 11.43 -7.56
C GLU A 36 15.71 10.06 -8.24
N TRP A 37 14.54 9.59 -8.62
CA TRP A 37 14.31 8.28 -9.24
C TRP A 37 14.88 7.13 -8.39
N VAL A 38 14.68 7.24 -7.09
CA VAL A 38 15.09 6.25 -6.10
C VAL A 38 13.86 5.56 -5.50
N PHE A 39 13.95 4.25 -5.38
CA PHE A 39 12.92 3.42 -4.76
C PHE A 39 12.85 3.68 -3.25
N VAL A 40 11.65 3.87 -2.72
CA VAL A 40 11.41 3.95 -1.27
C VAL A 40 11.33 2.51 -0.73
N PRO A 41 12.25 2.08 0.15
CA PRO A 41 12.37 0.67 0.58
C PRO A 41 11.30 0.25 1.60
N LEU A 42 10.06 0.60 1.29
CA LEU A 42 8.87 0.35 2.11
C LEU A 42 7.77 -0.21 1.21
N GLU A 43 6.90 -1.03 1.80
CA GLU A 43 5.59 -1.35 1.22
C GLU A 43 4.50 -0.70 2.07
N ILE A 44 3.51 -0.12 1.43
CA ILE A 44 2.36 0.47 2.11
C ILE A 44 1.14 -0.39 1.83
N ILE A 45 0.58 -0.95 2.88
CA ILE A 45 -0.62 -1.79 2.81
C ILE A 45 -1.82 -0.97 3.23
N CYS A 46 -2.85 -0.94 2.41
CA CYS A 46 -4.14 -0.35 2.74
C CYS A 46 -5.17 -1.47 2.94
N ARG A 47 -5.87 -1.46 4.07
CA ARG A 47 -6.87 -2.47 4.40
C ARG A 47 -8.24 -1.85 4.59
N HIS A 48 -9.23 -2.46 3.95
CA HIS A 48 -10.63 -2.09 4.05
C HIS A 48 -11.43 -3.09 4.91
N TYR A 49 -10.88 -4.30 5.08
CA TYR A 49 -11.50 -5.38 5.84
C TYR A 49 -10.49 -6.08 6.75
N LEU A 50 -10.97 -6.55 7.88
CA LEU A 50 -10.16 -7.29 8.85
C LEU A 50 -9.90 -8.72 8.36
N SER A 51 -8.76 -8.95 7.71
CA SER A 51 -8.41 -10.21 7.07
C SER A 51 -6.91 -10.51 7.14
N GLY A 52 -6.53 -11.70 6.71
CA GLY A 52 -5.14 -12.10 6.52
C GLY A 52 -4.25 -11.91 7.76
N SER A 53 -3.13 -11.20 7.61
CA SER A 53 -2.19 -10.94 8.71
C SER A 53 -2.75 -10.02 9.77
N ALA A 54 -3.57 -9.02 9.39
CA ALA A 54 -4.20 -8.12 10.35
C ALA A 54 -5.17 -8.87 11.27
N TRP A 55 -5.99 -9.78 10.75
CA TRP A 55 -6.85 -10.65 11.57
C TRP A 55 -6.03 -11.50 12.55
N ARG A 56 -4.96 -12.16 12.09
CA ARG A 56 -4.11 -12.97 12.97
C ARG A 56 -3.44 -12.15 14.08
N ARG A 57 -3.04 -10.91 13.77
CA ARG A 57 -2.46 -9.98 14.75
C ARG A 57 -3.49 -9.47 15.75
N PHE A 58 -4.72 -9.19 15.28
CA PHE A 58 -5.83 -8.84 16.15
C PHE A 58 -6.14 -9.97 17.14
N GLN A 59 -6.25 -11.21 16.67
CA GLN A 59 -6.46 -12.37 17.54
C GLN A 59 -5.35 -12.60 18.58
N ARG A 60 -4.13 -12.16 18.30
CA ARG A 60 -2.99 -12.24 19.24
C ARG A 60 -2.87 -11.01 20.15
N GLY A 61 -3.75 -10.04 20.00
CA GLY A 61 -3.70 -8.78 20.76
C GLY A 61 -2.58 -7.83 20.35
N GLU A 62 -1.99 -8.02 19.16
CA GLU A 62 -0.98 -7.14 18.58
C GLU A 62 -1.59 -5.92 17.88
N LEU A 63 -2.87 -5.99 17.54
CA LEU A 63 -3.71 -4.90 17.07
C LEU A 63 -4.95 -4.80 17.95
N THR A 64 -5.38 -3.59 18.26
CA THR A 64 -6.59 -3.35 19.07
C THR A 64 -7.78 -3.01 18.19
N ALA A 65 -9.00 -3.25 18.70
CA ALA A 65 -10.23 -2.85 18.05
C ALA A 65 -10.30 -1.34 17.80
N GLU A 66 -9.78 -0.55 18.73
CA GLU A 66 -9.69 0.91 18.61
C GLU A 66 -8.81 1.33 17.40
N GLN A 67 -7.63 0.73 17.24
CA GLN A 67 -6.73 1.02 16.11
C GLN A 67 -7.40 0.71 14.77
N LEU A 68 -8.17 -0.38 14.71
CA LEU A 68 -8.85 -0.84 13.50
C LEU A 68 -10.21 -0.15 13.28
N GLY A 69 -10.74 0.55 14.28
CA GLY A 69 -12.06 1.17 14.24
C GLY A 69 -13.20 0.16 14.14
N VAL A 70 -13.07 -0.98 14.84
CA VAL A 70 -14.07 -2.06 14.89
C VAL A 70 -14.51 -2.34 16.33
N SER A 71 -15.51 -3.21 16.52
CA SER A 71 -15.92 -3.73 17.81
C SER A 71 -14.96 -4.82 18.31
N GLU A 72 -14.83 -5.00 19.62
CA GLU A 72 -14.00 -6.06 20.24
C GLU A 72 -14.48 -7.47 19.88
N ASP A 73 -15.75 -7.64 19.60
CA ASP A 73 -16.39 -8.90 19.20
C ASP A 73 -16.48 -9.06 17.67
N CYS A 74 -15.69 -8.30 16.90
CA CYS A 74 -15.68 -8.41 15.46
C CYS A 74 -15.13 -9.75 14.97
N GLU A 75 -15.57 -10.16 13.77
CA GLU A 75 -15.22 -11.41 13.14
C GLU A 75 -14.26 -11.21 11.95
N TYR A 76 -13.69 -12.31 11.46
CA TYR A 76 -12.96 -12.31 10.19
C TYR A 76 -13.85 -11.75 9.08
N GLY A 77 -13.31 -10.86 8.29
CA GLY A 77 -14.06 -10.23 7.21
C GLY A 77 -14.83 -8.98 7.62
N THR A 78 -14.80 -8.56 8.87
CA THR A 78 -15.44 -7.30 9.29
C THR A 78 -14.88 -6.12 8.50
N LYS A 79 -15.78 -5.31 7.91
CA LYS A 79 -15.40 -4.07 7.23
C LYS A 79 -14.90 -3.05 8.24
N LEU A 80 -13.75 -2.44 7.98
CA LEU A 80 -13.19 -1.39 8.82
C LEU A 80 -13.97 -0.08 8.64
N SER A 81 -14.10 0.70 9.71
CA SER A 81 -14.80 2.00 9.66
C SER A 81 -14.12 3.03 8.77
N LYS A 82 -12.82 2.89 8.61
CA LYS A 82 -11.95 3.66 7.70
C LYS A 82 -10.81 2.77 7.21
N PRO A 83 -10.20 3.07 6.05
CA PRO A 83 -9.03 2.35 5.60
C PRO A 83 -7.92 2.37 6.66
N PHE A 84 -7.32 1.22 6.93
CA PHE A 84 -6.20 1.07 7.86
C PHE A 84 -4.90 0.93 7.08
N LEU A 85 -3.99 1.87 7.28
CA LEU A 85 -2.68 1.90 6.63
C LEU A 85 -1.62 1.24 7.50
N GLU A 86 -0.81 0.40 6.90
CA GLU A 86 0.35 -0.22 7.52
C GLU A 86 1.58 -0.02 6.64
N VAL A 87 2.73 0.12 7.29
CA VAL A 87 4.03 0.16 6.62
C VAL A 87 4.78 -1.12 6.93
N THR A 88 5.38 -1.73 5.91
CA THR A 88 6.28 -2.87 6.08
C THR A 88 7.65 -2.60 5.46
N THR A 89 8.66 -3.32 5.96
CA THR A 89 9.97 -3.36 5.32
C THR A 89 9.89 -4.10 4.00
N LYS A 90 10.82 -3.82 3.06
CA LYS A 90 10.85 -4.47 1.73
C LYS A 90 12.01 -5.42 1.54
N PHE A 91 13.18 -5.11 2.08
CA PHE A 91 14.41 -5.84 1.77
C PHE A 91 14.97 -6.67 2.92
N GLU A 92 14.22 -6.84 3.98
CA GLU A 92 14.57 -7.78 5.05
C GLU A 92 14.29 -9.24 4.62
N LYS A 93 14.83 -10.20 5.35
CA LYS A 93 14.58 -11.62 5.08
C LYS A 93 13.09 -11.98 5.13
N PHE A 94 12.33 -11.28 5.97
CA PHE A 94 10.89 -11.35 6.09
C PHE A 94 10.37 -9.93 6.30
N ASP A 95 9.39 -9.53 5.51
CA ASP A 95 8.75 -8.23 5.67
C ASP A 95 8.00 -8.19 7.00
N ARG A 96 8.22 -7.11 7.74
CA ARG A 96 7.59 -6.90 9.05
C ARG A 96 6.92 -5.54 9.12
N ASN A 97 5.85 -5.45 9.87
CA ASN A 97 5.23 -4.17 10.16
C ASN A 97 6.15 -3.31 11.02
N ILE A 98 6.23 -2.03 10.70
CA ILE A 98 7.07 -1.04 11.39
C ILE A 98 6.27 0.20 11.73
N SER A 99 6.77 1.01 12.67
CA SER A 99 6.20 2.31 12.98
C SER A 99 6.57 3.34 11.91
N ASN A 100 5.88 4.49 11.91
CA ASN A 100 6.21 5.58 11.00
C ASN A 100 7.62 6.14 11.27
N GLU A 101 8.03 6.22 12.54
CA GLU A 101 9.36 6.66 12.94
C GLU A 101 10.43 5.74 12.36
N GLU A 102 10.26 4.43 12.49
CA GLU A 102 11.18 3.45 11.92
C GLU A 102 11.16 3.49 10.37
N ALA A 103 10.01 3.71 9.76
CA ALA A 103 9.90 3.87 8.31
C ALA A 103 10.72 5.06 7.81
N LEU A 104 10.69 6.20 8.52
CA LEU A 104 11.50 7.38 8.20
C LEU A 104 13.01 7.09 8.34
N GLU A 105 13.40 6.35 9.40
CA GLU A 105 14.81 5.97 9.62
C GLU A 105 15.33 5.05 8.51
N ILE A 106 14.56 4.00 8.17
CA ILE A 106 14.96 3.01 7.15
C ILE A 106 15.02 3.62 5.76
N SER A 107 14.03 4.45 5.40
CA SER A 107 13.93 5.00 4.05
C SER A 107 14.67 6.33 3.86
N ASN A 108 15.04 7.00 4.94
CA ASN A 108 15.58 8.37 4.92
C ASN A 108 14.72 9.36 4.10
N ILE A 109 13.40 9.16 4.09
CA ILE A 109 12.44 10.14 3.55
C ILE A 109 12.01 11.13 4.63
N THR A 110 11.33 12.20 4.24
CA THR A 110 10.78 13.16 5.21
C THR A 110 9.39 12.72 5.68
N GLU A 111 8.91 13.30 6.77
CA GLU A 111 7.54 13.08 7.25
C GLU A 111 6.52 13.57 6.21
N GLU A 112 6.80 14.68 5.52
CA GLU A 112 5.96 15.21 4.46
C GLU A 112 5.86 14.23 3.28
N GLU A 113 6.99 13.62 2.88
CA GLU A 113 7.03 12.60 1.82
C GLU A 113 6.24 11.35 2.22
N LEU A 114 6.35 10.89 3.47
CA LEU A 114 5.57 9.76 3.98
C LEU A 114 4.07 10.09 4.02
N ASN A 115 3.70 11.28 4.47
CA ASN A 115 2.31 11.73 4.48
C ASN A 115 1.73 11.88 3.06
N GLU A 116 2.54 12.33 2.09
CA GLU A 116 2.14 12.35 0.67
C GLU A 116 1.90 10.92 0.16
N ILE A 117 2.78 9.97 0.47
CA ILE A 117 2.60 8.54 0.14
C ILE A 117 1.26 8.04 0.70
N PHE A 118 0.96 8.26 1.97
CA PHE A 118 -0.32 7.85 2.56
C PHE A 118 -1.52 8.47 1.86
N SER A 119 -1.45 9.75 1.53
CA SER A 119 -2.50 10.45 0.78
C SER A 119 -2.72 9.84 -0.61
N VAL A 120 -1.63 9.49 -1.31
CA VAL A 120 -1.70 8.84 -2.62
C VAL A 120 -2.32 7.44 -2.49
N VAL A 121 -1.90 6.64 -1.53
CA VAL A 121 -2.45 5.30 -1.28
C VAL A 121 -3.97 5.36 -1.10
N LEU A 122 -4.46 6.23 -0.23
CA LEU A 122 -5.90 6.37 0.03
C LEU A 122 -6.69 6.76 -1.23
N LYS A 123 -6.15 7.64 -2.08
CA LYS A 123 -6.79 8.06 -3.33
C LYS A 123 -6.79 6.94 -4.38
N VAL A 124 -5.68 6.21 -4.49
CA VAL A 124 -5.55 5.07 -5.40
C VAL A 124 -6.50 3.96 -4.98
N ASP A 125 -6.55 3.61 -3.69
CA ASP A 125 -7.46 2.58 -3.18
C ASP A 125 -8.93 2.95 -3.35
N ALA A 126 -9.31 4.20 -3.12
CA ALA A 126 -10.67 4.65 -3.40
C ALA A 126 -11.05 4.52 -4.89
N LEU A 127 -10.09 4.72 -5.81
CA LEU A 127 -10.28 4.46 -7.23
C LEU A 127 -10.46 2.97 -7.50
N ILE A 128 -9.59 2.13 -6.92
CA ILE A 128 -9.64 0.67 -7.08
C ILE A 128 -10.97 0.12 -6.54
N GLU A 129 -11.38 0.49 -5.32
CA GLU A 129 -12.68 0.08 -4.74
C GLU A 129 -13.85 0.42 -5.67
N ARG A 130 -13.86 1.65 -6.20
CA ARG A 130 -14.93 2.10 -7.12
C ARG A 130 -14.98 1.29 -8.41
N GLU A 131 -13.83 0.99 -9.01
CA GLU A 131 -13.77 0.21 -10.25
C GLU A 131 -14.07 -1.29 -9.99
N ALA A 132 -13.61 -1.85 -8.88
CA ALA A 132 -13.91 -3.21 -8.46
C ALA A 132 -15.41 -3.43 -8.23
N ALA A 133 -16.06 -2.50 -7.55
CA ALA A 133 -17.48 -2.59 -7.24
C ALA A 133 -18.37 -2.67 -8.52
N LYS A 134 -17.96 -2.02 -9.61
CA LYS A 134 -18.67 -2.12 -10.91
C LYS A 134 -18.66 -3.56 -11.48
N ASN A 135 -17.72 -4.37 -11.05
CA ASN A 135 -17.53 -5.75 -11.49
C ASN A 135 -17.94 -6.78 -10.43
N GLY A 136 -18.67 -6.35 -9.39
CA GLY A 136 -19.12 -7.25 -8.32
C GLY A 136 -17.99 -7.74 -7.41
N LEU A 137 -16.87 -7.00 -7.36
CA LEU A 137 -15.73 -7.35 -6.52
C LEU A 137 -15.60 -6.39 -5.34
N ILE A 138 -15.13 -6.92 -4.22
CA ILE A 138 -14.71 -6.17 -3.04
C ILE A 138 -13.19 -6.13 -3.02
N HIS A 139 -12.61 -4.94 -2.95
CA HIS A 139 -11.20 -4.74 -2.67
C HIS A 139 -10.99 -4.84 -1.16
N VAL A 140 -10.33 -5.89 -0.72
CA VAL A 140 -10.17 -6.23 0.70
C VAL A 140 -8.97 -5.54 1.32
N ASP A 141 -7.85 -5.69 0.69
CA ASP A 141 -6.58 -5.02 0.98
C ASP A 141 -5.66 -5.08 -0.25
N GLY A 142 -4.67 -4.23 -0.26
CA GLY A 142 -3.65 -4.24 -1.28
C GLY A 142 -2.41 -3.48 -0.86
N LYS A 143 -1.27 -3.77 -1.50
CA LYS A 143 0.00 -3.09 -1.23
C LYS A 143 0.39 -2.17 -2.39
N LYS A 144 1.12 -1.12 -2.06
CA LYS A 144 1.65 -0.15 -3.03
C LYS A 144 3.08 0.17 -2.69
N GLU A 145 3.87 0.37 -3.73
CA GLU A 145 5.28 0.70 -3.67
C GLU A 145 5.55 2.04 -4.34
N PHE A 146 6.55 2.74 -3.88
CA PHE A 146 6.81 4.12 -4.28
C PHE A 146 8.27 4.37 -4.62
N ALA A 147 8.49 5.38 -5.43
CA ALA A 147 9.78 6.01 -5.67
C ALA A 147 9.66 7.52 -5.48
N LEU A 148 10.78 8.18 -5.32
CA LEU A 148 10.88 9.63 -5.35
C LEU A 148 11.39 10.05 -6.73
N GLY A 149 10.54 10.70 -7.51
CA GLY A 149 10.84 11.22 -8.84
C GLY A 149 11.42 12.63 -8.82
N PRO A 150 11.28 13.39 -9.93
CA PRO A 150 11.81 14.75 -10.04
C PRO A 150 11.29 15.68 -8.95
N GLY A 151 12.21 16.42 -8.31
CA GLY A 151 11.91 17.26 -7.16
C GLY A 151 11.44 16.46 -5.94
N ARG A 152 11.79 15.19 -5.86
CA ARG A 152 11.40 14.23 -4.82
C ARG A 152 9.87 14.05 -4.66
N LYS A 153 9.13 14.31 -5.73
CA LYS A 153 7.69 14.03 -5.75
C LYS A 153 7.44 12.53 -5.69
N VAL A 154 6.42 12.14 -4.97
CA VAL A 154 5.99 10.74 -4.85
C VAL A 154 5.53 10.20 -6.20
N VAL A 155 6.08 9.06 -6.58
CA VAL A 155 5.79 8.33 -7.81
C VAL A 155 5.37 6.90 -7.46
N LEU A 156 4.21 6.47 -7.91
CA LEU A 156 3.73 5.09 -7.74
C LEU A 156 4.50 4.18 -8.72
N VAL A 157 5.06 3.11 -8.19
CA VAL A 157 5.84 2.13 -8.96
C VAL A 157 5.29 0.72 -8.77
N ASP A 158 5.84 -0.23 -9.52
CA ASP A 158 5.39 -1.61 -9.55
C ASP A 158 3.93 -1.76 -10.01
N THR A 159 3.34 -2.93 -9.81
CA THR A 159 1.94 -3.23 -10.11
C THR A 159 1.06 -3.00 -8.88
N PHE A 160 -0.19 -2.64 -9.09
CA PHE A 160 -1.17 -2.44 -8.03
C PHE A 160 -2.58 -2.67 -8.57
N GLY A 161 -3.53 -3.01 -7.71
CA GLY A 161 -4.90 -3.33 -8.13
C GLY A 161 -5.00 -4.60 -8.97
N THR A 162 -4.04 -5.51 -8.83
CA THR A 162 -3.99 -6.79 -9.55
C THR A 162 -4.35 -7.96 -8.63
N LEU A 163 -4.57 -9.14 -9.21
CA LEU A 163 -4.86 -10.35 -8.44
C LEU A 163 -3.67 -10.86 -7.64
N ASP A 164 -2.45 -10.42 -7.97
CA ASP A 164 -1.21 -10.77 -7.26
C ASP A 164 -0.99 -9.90 -6.03
N GLU A 165 -1.18 -8.60 -6.19
CA GLU A 165 -0.80 -7.62 -5.18
C GLU A 165 -1.92 -7.32 -4.19
N ASP A 166 -3.17 -7.49 -4.63
CA ASP A 166 -4.36 -7.12 -3.88
C ASP A 166 -5.23 -8.36 -3.61
N ARG A 167 -5.98 -8.33 -2.52
CA ARG A 167 -6.97 -9.36 -2.18
C ARG A 167 -8.35 -8.90 -2.58
N TRP A 168 -9.09 -9.83 -3.19
CA TRP A 168 -10.42 -9.61 -3.71
C TRP A 168 -11.40 -10.62 -3.16
N TRP A 169 -12.62 -10.18 -2.88
CA TRP A 169 -13.75 -11.05 -2.59
C TRP A 169 -14.84 -10.81 -3.61
N ASP A 170 -15.61 -11.86 -3.89
CA ASP A 170 -16.86 -11.75 -4.62
C ASP A 170 -17.91 -11.09 -3.71
N ALA A 171 -18.55 -10.01 -4.22
CA ALA A 171 -19.47 -9.21 -3.41
C ALA A 171 -20.76 -9.97 -3.05
N GLU A 172 -21.25 -10.82 -3.97
CA GLU A 172 -22.45 -11.62 -3.73
C GLU A 172 -22.17 -12.73 -2.70
N ALA A 173 -21.05 -13.43 -2.84
CA ALA A 173 -20.61 -14.43 -1.88
C ALA A 173 -20.43 -13.83 -0.47
N TYR A 174 -19.77 -12.67 -0.38
CA TYR A 174 -19.58 -11.97 0.90
C TYR A 174 -20.90 -11.56 1.55
N ALA A 175 -21.89 -11.12 0.77
CA ALA A 175 -23.21 -10.73 1.29
C ALA A 175 -24.05 -11.92 1.80
N ASN A 176 -23.75 -13.12 1.34
CA ASN A 176 -24.46 -14.36 1.71
C ASN A 176 -23.77 -15.13 2.87
N GLY A 177 -22.61 -14.69 3.35
CA GLY A 177 -21.85 -15.28 4.48
C GLY A 177 -20.76 -16.20 4.03
#